data_0eceec746e953426c78940672c366164
#
_entry.id   0eceec746e953426c78940672c366164
#
_cell.length_a   1.000
_cell.length_b   1.000
_cell.length_c   1.000
_cell.angle_alpha   90.00
_cell.angle_beta   90.00
_cell.angle_gamma   90.00
#
_symmetry.space_group_name_H-M   'P 1'
#
loop_
_entity.id
_entity.type
_entity.pdbx_description
1 polymer ?
#
loop_
_entity_poly.entity_id
_entity_poly.type
_entity_poly.pdbx_seq_one_letter_code
_entity_poly.pdbx_strand_id
1 'polypeptide(L)'
;MSDTPTPRGRIMLVGLGPGSHEHLTARARAAIAEADTVIGYVTYIRLVADLLEGKEVIRKSMTEELDRAIEAFERARQGRKVALIS
;
A
#
# COMPACT_ATOMS: atom_id res chain seq x y z
N MET A 1 9.81 7.08 1.08
CA MET A 1 9.29 5.71 1.12
C MET A 1 10.12 4.89 2.08
N SER A 2 9.48 4.17 2.98
CA SER A 2 10.18 3.32 3.94
C SER A 2 9.62 1.91 3.89
N ASP A 3 10.38 1.00 4.49
CA ASP A 3 10.16 -0.42 4.37
C ASP A 3 10.34 -1.04 5.75
N THR A 4 9.34 -1.75 6.24
CA THR A 4 9.37 -2.36 7.56
C THR A 4 9.20 -3.87 7.42
N PRO A 5 10.28 -4.65 7.54
CA PRO A 5 10.16 -6.10 7.50
C PRO A 5 9.53 -6.61 8.80
N THR A 6 8.80 -7.70 8.69
CA THR A 6 8.27 -8.43 9.83
C THR A 6 8.84 -9.84 9.79
N PRO A 7 8.63 -10.67 10.83
CA PRO A 7 9.13 -12.05 10.79
C PRO A 7 8.62 -12.86 9.62
N ARG A 8 7.50 -12.48 9.02
CA ARG A 8 6.89 -13.28 7.95
C ARG A 8 6.74 -12.55 6.64
N GLY A 9 6.54 -11.25 6.69
CA GLY A 9 6.30 -10.47 5.50
C GLY A 9 6.94 -9.10 5.60
N ARG A 10 6.34 -8.14 4.93
CA ARG A 10 6.94 -6.83 4.80
C ARG A 10 5.87 -5.77 4.64
N ILE A 11 6.08 -4.60 5.21
CA ILE A 11 5.24 -3.44 4.98
C ILE A 11 6.06 -2.38 4.29
N MET A 12 5.60 -1.92 3.15
CA MET A 12 6.25 -0.86 2.39
C MET A 12 5.37 0.37 2.45
N LEU A 13 5.90 1.47 2.98
CA LEU A 13 5.16 2.73 3.04
C LEU A 13 5.37 3.47 1.72
N VAL A 14 4.27 3.75 1.04
CA VAL A 14 4.29 4.38 -0.27
C VAL A 14 3.59 5.72 -0.17
N GLY A 15 4.35 6.81 -0.30
CA GLY A 15 3.78 8.14 -0.34
C GLY A 15 3.42 8.53 -1.76
N LEU A 16 2.20 9.02 -1.95
CA LEU A 16 1.80 9.58 -3.22
C LEU A 16 1.82 11.09 -3.07
N GLY A 17 2.63 11.74 -3.86
CA GLY A 17 2.69 13.18 -3.84
C GLY A 17 1.40 13.79 -4.36
N PRO A 18 1.23 15.10 -4.21
CA PRO A 18 0.11 15.79 -4.81
C PRO A 18 0.16 15.63 -6.32
N GLY A 19 -0.99 15.51 -6.93
CA GLY A 19 -1.08 15.34 -8.35
C GLY A 19 -1.69 14.02 -8.70
N SER A 20 -0.99 13.18 -9.40
CA SER A 20 -1.58 11.96 -9.91
C SER A 20 -0.54 10.86 -9.97
N HIS A 21 -1.00 9.67 -10.35
CA HIS A 21 -0.10 8.54 -10.53
C HIS A 21 0.88 8.76 -11.68
N GLU A 22 0.67 9.75 -12.53
CA GLU A 22 1.63 10.11 -13.56
C GLU A 22 2.97 10.53 -12.98
N HIS A 23 2.93 11.05 -11.76
CA HIS A 23 4.13 11.52 -11.07
C HIS A 23 4.63 10.50 -10.05
N LEU A 24 4.11 9.29 -10.11
CA LEU A 24 4.53 8.23 -9.22
C LEU A 24 5.98 7.88 -9.48
N THR A 25 6.79 7.83 -8.43
CA THR A 25 8.20 7.51 -8.57
C THR A 25 8.39 6.06 -9.00
N ALA A 26 9.53 5.77 -9.58
CA ALA A 26 9.86 4.38 -9.95
C ALA A 26 9.88 3.48 -8.72
N ARG A 27 10.34 3.98 -7.58
CA ARG A 27 10.34 3.20 -6.33
C ARG A 27 8.93 2.89 -5.84
N ALA A 28 8.03 3.87 -5.93
CA ALA A 28 6.64 3.66 -5.55
C ALA A 28 5.98 2.62 -6.45
N ARG A 29 6.22 2.70 -7.76
CA ARG A 29 5.70 1.71 -8.70
C ARG A 29 6.25 0.33 -8.41
N ALA A 30 7.54 0.24 -8.11
CA ALA A 30 8.18 -1.04 -7.78
C ALA A 30 7.59 -1.64 -6.50
N ALA A 31 7.36 -0.80 -5.49
CA ALA A 31 6.77 -1.27 -4.23
C ALA A 31 5.36 -1.82 -4.44
N ILE A 32 4.55 -1.11 -5.22
CA ILE A 32 3.20 -1.57 -5.53
C ILE A 32 3.25 -2.86 -6.35
N ALA A 33 4.15 -2.93 -7.32
CA ALA A 33 4.29 -4.13 -8.15
C ALA A 33 4.70 -5.34 -7.33
N GLU A 34 5.58 -5.16 -6.35
CA GLU A 34 6.03 -6.23 -5.48
C GLU A 34 4.97 -6.68 -4.48
N ALA A 35 4.08 -5.79 -4.09
CA ALA A 35 3.08 -6.07 -3.07
C ALA A 35 2.05 -7.06 -3.58
N ASP A 36 1.60 -7.94 -2.70
CA ASP A 36 0.44 -8.79 -2.98
C ASP A 36 -0.82 -8.24 -2.31
N THR A 37 -0.65 -7.29 -1.39
CA THR A 37 -1.76 -6.62 -0.71
C THR A 37 -1.50 -5.12 -0.71
N VAL A 38 -2.51 -4.34 -1.02
CA VAL A 38 -2.41 -2.87 -1.04
C VAL A 38 -3.49 -2.30 -0.15
N ILE A 39 -3.09 -1.46 0.79
CA ILE A 39 -4.01 -0.83 1.73
C ILE A 39 -3.85 0.68 1.61
N GLY A 40 -4.93 1.40 1.53
CA GLY A 40 -4.84 2.84 1.47
C GLY A 40 -6.19 3.53 1.51
N TYR A 41 -6.11 4.85 1.57
CA TYR A 41 -7.29 5.69 1.48
C TYR A 41 -7.91 5.53 0.08
N VAL A 42 -9.20 5.51 0.04
CA VAL A 42 -9.98 5.20 -1.17
C VAL A 42 -9.57 6.05 -2.38
N THR A 43 -9.31 7.33 -2.16
CA THR A 43 -8.91 8.23 -3.24
C THR A 43 -7.56 7.86 -3.83
N TYR A 44 -6.60 7.50 -2.97
CA TYR A 44 -5.27 7.11 -3.44
C TYR A 44 -5.29 5.75 -4.14
N ILE A 45 -6.09 4.83 -3.63
CA ILE A 45 -6.29 3.53 -4.28
C ILE A 45 -6.81 3.74 -5.70
N ARG A 46 -7.76 4.66 -5.86
CA ARG A 46 -8.33 4.95 -7.17
C ARG A 46 -7.29 5.51 -8.14
N LEU A 47 -6.36 6.31 -7.64
CA LEU A 47 -5.32 6.91 -8.48
C LEU A 47 -4.36 5.87 -9.07
N VAL A 48 -4.20 4.74 -8.40
CA VAL A 48 -3.26 3.70 -8.84
C VAL A 48 -3.99 2.41 -9.24
N ALA A 49 -5.28 2.51 -9.50
CA ALA A 49 -6.12 1.32 -9.73
C ALA A 49 -5.58 0.43 -10.85
N ASP A 50 -4.98 1.01 -11.87
CA ASP A 50 -4.42 0.25 -13.00
C ASP A 50 -3.22 -0.61 -12.61
N LEU A 51 -2.62 -0.35 -11.45
CA LEU A 51 -1.47 -1.11 -10.97
C LEU A 51 -1.86 -2.21 -9.99
N LEU A 52 -3.14 -2.38 -9.71
CA LEU A 52 -3.61 -3.24 -8.62
C LEU A 52 -4.20 -4.56 -9.08
N GLU A 53 -4.16 -4.86 -10.35
CA GLU A 53 -4.73 -6.09 -10.87
C GLU A 53 -4.10 -7.30 -10.22
N GLY A 54 -4.93 -8.22 -9.77
CA GLY A 54 -4.47 -9.46 -9.16
C GLY A 54 -4.05 -9.34 -7.70
N LYS A 55 -4.22 -8.17 -7.10
CA LYS A 55 -3.81 -7.94 -5.71
C LYS A 55 -5.02 -7.84 -4.77
N GLU A 56 -4.80 -8.16 -3.51
CA GLU A 56 -5.79 -7.87 -2.49
C GLU A 56 -5.76 -6.37 -2.22
N VAL A 57 -6.90 -5.71 -2.30
CA VAL A 57 -6.99 -4.27 -2.11
C VAL A 57 -7.93 -3.99 -0.95
N ILE A 58 -7.41 -3.27 0.04
CA ILE A 58 -8.18 -2.90 1.23
C ILE A 58 -8.31 -1.38 1.24
N ARG A 59 -9.54 -0.91 1.07
CA ARG A 59 -9.85 0.52 1.01
C ARG A 59 -10.32 0.98 2.38
N LYS A 60 -9.76 2.08 2.84
CA LYS A 60 -10.14 2.67 4.12
C LYS A 60 -10.50 4.13 3.93
N SER A 61 -11.37 4.63 4.80
CA SER A 61 -11.68 6.04 4.80
C SER A 61 -10.58 6.83 5.49
N MET A 62 -10.60 8.14 5.34
CA MET A 62 -9.59 9.01 5.91
C MET A 62 -9.54 8.94 7.45
N THR A 63 -10.65 8.59 8.07
CA THR A 63 -10.73 8.50 9.53
C THR A 63 -10.22 7.17 10.08
N GLU A 64 -9.79 6.27 9.20
CA GLU A 64 -9.37 4.93 9.60
C GLU A 64 -7.85 4.72 9.53
N GLU A 65 -7.08 5.74 9.87
CA GLU A 65 -5.63 5.64 9.80
C GLU A 65 -5.05 4.54 10.68
N LEU A 66 -5.55 4.43 11.90
CA LEU A 66 -5.11 3.38 12.81
C LEU A 66 -5.48 2.01 12.25
N ASP A 67 -6.67 1.89 11.69
CA ASP A 67 -7.11 0.63 11.10
C ASP A 67 -6.24 0.21 9.92
N ARG A 68 -5.78 1.18 9.13
CA ARG A 68 -4.87 0.88 8.02
C ARG A 68 -3.58 0.24 8.52
N ALA A 69 -3.03 0.80 9.59
CA ALA A 69 -1.80 0.27 10.16
C ALA A 69 -2.02 -1.13 10.73
N ILE A 70 -3.10 -1.33 11.45
CA ILE A 70 -3.42 -2.62 12.04
C ILE A 70 -3.59 -3.68 10.95
N GLU A 71 -4.33 -3.36 9.89
CA GLU A 71 -4.51 -4.28 8.78
C GLU A 71 -3.20 -4.63 8.10
N ALA A 72 -2.33 -3.62 7.92
CA ALA A 72 -1.04 -3.85 7.31
C ALA A 72 -0.21 -4.85 8.13
N PHE A 73 -0.18 -4.67 9.45
CA PHE A 73 0.54 -5.59 10.32
C PHE A 73 -0.05 -7.00 10.26
N GLU A 74 -1.37 -7.10 10.28
CA GLU A 74 -2.03 -8.40 10.23
C GLU A 74 -1.68 -9.15 8.94
N ARG A 75 -1.70 -8.46 7.81
CA ARG A 75 -1.37 -9.09 6.53
C ARG A 75 0.11 -9.46 6.46
N ALA A 76 0.98 -8.59 6.96
CA ALA A 76 2.41 -8.86 6.95
C ALA A 76 2.76 -10.06 7.83
N ARG A 77 2.08 -10.20 8.96
CA ARG A 77 2.29 -11.35 9.85
C ARG A 77 1.91 -12.65 9.18
N GLN A 78 1.03 -12.59 8.19
CA GLN A 78 0.61 -13.76 7.41
C GLN A 78 1.59 -14.06 6.27
N GLY A 79 2.69 -13.32 6.18
CA GLY A 79 3.69 -13.54 5.15
C GLY A 79 3.50 -12.70 3.90
N ARG A 80 2.58 -11.76 3.93
CA ARG A 80 2.28 -10.94 2.74
C ARG A 80 3.19 -9.73 2.64
N LYS A 81 3.39 -9.29 1.41
CA LYS A 81 4.08 -8.04 1.13
C LYS A 81 3.01 -6.97 0.94
N VAL A 82 2.96 -6.02 1.85
CA VAL A 82 1.90 -5.04 1.93
C VAL A 82 2.43 -3.67 1.52
N ALA A 83 1.76 -3.04 0.57
CA ALA A 83 2.02 -1.63 0.25
C ALA A 83 0.96 -0.80 0.97
N LEU A 84 1.40 0.04 1.89
CA LEU A 84 0.53 0.95 2.62
C LEU A 84 0.65 2.33 1.99
N ILE A 85 -0.38 2.75 1.30
CA ILE A 85 -0.39 3.99 0.53
C ILE A 85 -0.97 5.13 1.37
N SER A 86 -0.26 6.23 1.41
CA SER A 86 -0.70 7.41 2.15
C SER A 86 -0.49 8.69 1.38
#